data_bd419117f19539022d8f6f5f825f1347
#
_entry.id   bd419117f19539022d8f6f5f825f1347
#
_cell.length_a   1.000
_cell.length_b   1.000
_cell.length_c   1.000
_cell.angle_alpha   90.00
_cell.angle_beta   90.00
_cell.angle_gamma   90.00
#
_symmetry.space_group_name_H-M   'P 1'
#
loop_
_entity.id
_entity.type
_entity.pdbx_description
1 polymer ?
#
loop_
_entity_poly.entity_id
_entity_poly.type
_entity_poly.pdbx_seq_one_letter_code
_entity_poly.pdbx_strand_id
1 'polypeptide(L)'
;TALLNRISQFGSVIQNKMLFFDLWWKKQVDEKNAKRLIKDAGELSDYLRYKRLVAKYALTEPEEKIINTLDVTGISALVKIYDKITNAFTYTVNVNGKKKTMSREELTTLVRNKNPKTREAAYKSLLTKYQENKGVIGQIYQNIVLNWKNEGIDMRGFSNPISIQNISN
;
A
#
# COMPACT_ATOMS: atom_id res chain seq x y z
N THR A 1 18.82 -0.92 3.94
CA THR A 1 18.18 0.05 2.99
C THR A 1 18.61 -0.18 1.55
N ALA A 2 19.92 -0.30 1.25
CA ALA A 2 20.40 -0.56 -0.11
C ALA A 2 19.85 -1.89 -0.66
N LEU A 3 19.87 -2.95 0.14
CA LEU A 3 19.32 -4.25 -0.24
C LEU A 3 17.82 -4.17 -0.56
N LEU A 4 17.03 -3.51 0.28
CA LEU A 4 15.58 -3.35 0.03
C LEU A 4 15.29 -2.59 -1.27
N ASN A 5 16.08 -1.58 -1.60
CA ASN A 5 15.94 -0.87 -2.87
C ASN A 5 16.29 -1.77 -4.06
N ARG A 6 17.35 -2.57 -3.96
CA ARG A 6 17.71 -3.56 -5.00
C ARG A 6 16.60 -4.60 -5.19
N ILE A 7 16.02 -5.11 -4.10
CA ILE A 7 14.89 -6.05 -4.16
C ILE A 7 13.68 -5.40 -4.84
N SER A 8 13.34 -4.15 -4.50
CA SER A 8 12.22 -3.43 -5.13
C SER A 8 12.45 -3.22 -6.62
N GLN A 9 13.66 -2.83 -7.03
CA GLN A 9 14.02 -2.68 -8.45
C GLN A 9 13.95 -4.01 -9.19
N PHE A 10 14.49 -5.07 -8.61
CA PHE A 10 14.42 -6.41 -9.19
C PHE A 10 12.97 -6.89 -9.34
N GLY A 11 12.12 -6.65 -8.32
CA GLY A 11 10.68 -6.93 -8.36
C GLY A 11 10.00 -6.24 -9.54
N SER A 12 10.26 -4.95 -9.74
CA SER A 12 9.71 -4.19 -10.89
C SER A 12 10.16 -4.76 -12.24
N VAL A 13 11.44 -5.17 -12.35
CA VAL A 13 11.94 -5.81 -13.57
C VAL A 13 11.21 -7.13 -13.85
N ILE A 14 11.00 -7.96 -12.82
CA ILE A 14 10.25 -9.22 -12.97
C ILE A 14 8.79 -8.95 -13.35
N GLN A 15 8.12 -8.01 -12.68
CA GLN A 15 6.75 -7.62 -13.03
C GLN A 15 6.65 -7.19 -14.50
N ASN A 16 7.57 -6.34 -14.96
CA ASN A 16 7.60 -5.90 -16.36
C ASN A 16 7.85 -7.05 -17.35
N LYS A 17 8.64 -8.03 -16.98
CA LYS A 17 8.85 -9.24 -17.80
C LYS A 17 7.63 -10.16 -17.85
N MET A 18 6.85 -10.22 -16.77
CA MET A 18 5.64 -11.05 -16.69
C MET A 18 4.38 -10.36 -17.22
N LEU A 19 4.46 -9.06 -17.49
CA LEU A 19 3.32 -8.25 -17.88
C LEU A 19 2.63 -8.74 -19.15
N PHE A 20 3.38 -9.30 -20.11
CA PHE A 20 2.82 -9.88 -21.32
C PHE A 20 1.77 -10.97 -21.04
N PHE A 21 2.03 -11.83 -20.06
CA PHE A 21 1.11 -12.90 -19.68
C PHE A 21 -0.16 -12.32 -19.03
N ASP A 22 0.01 -11.35 -18.13
CA ASP A 22 -1.12 -10.69 -17.45
C ASP A 22 -2.04 -9.98 -18.46
N LEU A 23 -1.47 -9.25 -19.41
CA LEU A 23 -2.23 -8.55 -20.45
C LEU A 23 -2.85 -9.51 -21.47
N TRP A 24 -2.13 -10.57 -21.86
CA TRP A 24 -2.67 -11.63 -22.72
C TRP A 24 -3.90 -12.28 -22.07
N TRP A 25 -3.79 -12.68 -20.81
CA TRP A 25 -4.89 -13.25 -20.06
C TRP A 25 -6.08 -12.30 -19.93
N LYS A 26 -5.83 -11.04 -19.64
CA LYS A 26 -6.85 -10.02 -19.45
C LYS A 26 -7.57 -9.62 -20.74
N LYS A 27 -6.84 -9.47 -21.84
CA LYS A 27 -7.34 -8.79 -23.05
C LYS A 27 -7.43 -9.65 -24.29
N GLN A 28 -6.64 -10.72 -24.42
CA GLN A 28 -6.53 -11.49 -25.66
C GLN A 28 -7.23 -12.85 -25.58
N VAL A 29 -7.34 -13.45 -24.39
CA VAL A 29 -8.07 -14.71 -24.22
C VAL A 29 -9.56 -14.44 -24.29
N ASP A 30 -10.26 -15.07 -25.26
CA ASP A 30 -11.72 -14.96 -25.39
C ASP A 30 -12.46 -15.62 -24.21
N GLU A 31 -13.73 -15.22 -24.01
CA GLU A 31 -14.54 -15.67 -22.86
C GLU A 31 -14.77 -17.18 -22.81
N LYS A 32 -14.87 -17.84 -23.93
CA LYS A 32 -15.10 -19.31 -24.02
C LYS A 32 -13.85 -20.04 -23.49
N ASN A 33 -12.68 -19.66 -23.98
CA ASN A 33 -11.41 -20.23 -23.54
C ASN A 33 -11.09 -19.85 -22.10
N ALA A 34 -11.36 -18.59 -21.69
CA ALA A 34 -11.17 -18.18 -20.31
C ALA A 34 -11.99 -19.02 -19.32
N LYS A 35 -13.29 -19.24 -19.60
CA LYS A 35 -14.14 -20.09 -18.75
C LYS A 35 -13.63 -21.53 -18.67
N ARG A 36 -13.18 -22.10 -19.79
CA ARG A 36 -12.60 -23.44 -19.83
C ARG A 36 -11.32 -23.53 -18.98
N LEU A 37 -10.39 -22.62 -19.21
CA LEU A 37 -9.11 -22.60 -18.49
C LEU A 37 -9.30 -22.35 -16.98
N ILE A 38 -10.21 -21.46 -16.58
CA ILE A 38 -10.54 -21.23 -15.17
C ILE A 38 -11.09 -22.50 -14.52
N LYS A 39 -11.94 -23.24 -15.22
CA LYS A 39 -12.53 -24.50 -14.70
C LYS A 39 -11.45 -25.54 -14.39
N ASP A 40 -10.42 -25.60 -15.23
CA ASP A 40 -9.35 -26.58 -15.13
C ASP A 40 -8.18 -26.11 -14.25
N ALA A 41 -8.20 -24.85 -13.77
CA ALA A 41 -7.09 -24.21 -13.04
C ALA A 41 -7.00 -24.60 -11.55
N GLY A 42 -7.93 -25.37 -11.00
CA GLY A 42 -7.91 -25.79 -9.61
C GLY A 42 -7.82 -24.59 -8.64
N GLU A 43 -6.84 -24.59 -7.78
CA GLU A 43 -6.61 -23.53 -6.77
C GLU A 43 -6.38 -22.12 -7.36
N LEU A 44 -5.94 -22.03 -8.62
CA LEU A 44 -5.73 -20.75 -9.31
C LEU A 44 -6.99 -20.15 -9.92
N SER A 45 -8.13 -20.85 -9.85
CA SER A 45 -9.38 -20.43 -10.50
C SER A 45 -9.83 -19.03 -10.07
N ASP A 46 -9.82 -18.73 -8.78
CA ASP A 46 -10.25 -17.43 -8.26
C ASP A 46 -9.26 -16.31 -8.61
N TYR A 47 -7.97 -16.59 -8.60
CA TYR A 47 -6.96 -15.65 -9.08
C TYR A 47 -7.18 -15.28 -10.55
N LEU A 48 -7.43 -16.25 -11.41
CA LEU A 48 -7.68 -16.03 -12.84
C LEU A 48 -8.99 -15.27 -13.08
N ARG A 49 -10.05 -15.55 -12.30
CA ARG A 49 -11.31 -14.78 -12.34
C ARG A 49 -11.08 -13.33 -11.95
N TYR A 50 -10.37 -13.10 -10.85
CA TYR A 50 -10.02 -11.76 -10.38
C TYR A 50 -9.26 -10.97 -11.46
N LYS A 51 -8.26 -11.58 -12.10
CA LYS A 51 -7.52 -10.96 -13.20
C LYS A 51 -8.43 -10.54 -14.37
N ARG A 52 -9.46 -11.32 -14.70
CA ARG A 52 -10.46 -10.96 -15.70
C ARG A 52 -11.37 -9.82 -15.24
N LEU A 53 -11.76 -9.82 -13.98
CA LEU A 53 -12.59 -8.76 -13.40
C LEU A 53 -11.92 -7.39 -13.52
N VAL A 54 -10.62 -7.31 -13.26
CA VAL A 54 -9.84 -6.05 -13.33
C VAL A 54 -9.35 -5.71 -14.74
N ALA A 55 -9.63 -6.55 -15.75
CA ALA A 55 -9.13 -6.38 -17.11
C ALA A 55 -9.51 -5.04 -17.75
N LYS A 56 -10.71 -4.53 -17.45
CA LYS A 56 -11.20 -3.24 -17.98
C LYS A 56 -10.43 -2.03 -17.48
N TYR A 57 -9.68 -2.18 -16.40
CA TYR A 57 -8.84 -1.13 -15.81
C TYR A 57 -7.35 -1.28 -16.17
N ALA A 58 -7.02 -2.30 -16.96
CA ALA A 58 -5.65 -2.51 -17.41
C ALA A 58 -5.30 -1.52 -18.53
N LEU A 59 -4.17 -0.86 -18.39
CA LEU A 59 -3.62 0.05 -19.39
C LEU A 59 -2.91 -0.72 -20.52
N THR A 60 -2.28 -0.02 -21.43
CA THR A 60 -1.42 -0.64 -22.44
C THR A 60 -0.12 -1.13 -21.82
N GLU A 61 0.57 -2.05 -22.46
CA GLU A 61 1.82 -2.60 -21.95
C GLU A 61 2.91 -1.53 -21.70
N PRO A 62 3.13 -0.54 -22.59
CA PRO A 62 4.07 0.55 -22.32
C PRO A 62 3.69 1.38 -21.10
N GLU A 63 2.40 1.71 -20.93
CA GLU A 63 1.91 2.49 -19.79
C GLU A 63 2.09 1.74 -18.48
N GLU A 64 1.74 0.45 -18.43
CA GLU A 64 1.96 -0.39 -17.23
C GLU A 64 3.45 -0.50 -16.88
N LYS A 65 4.34 -0.62 -17.88
CA LYS A 65 5.79 -0.65 -17.65
C LYS A 65 6.31 0.67 -17.07
N ILE A 66 5.81 1.80 -17.55
CA ILE A 66 6.18 3.12 -17.00
C ILE A 66 5.73 3.22 -15.55
N ILE A 67 4.47 2.89 -15.24
CA ILE A 67 3.94 2.93 -13.87
C ILE A 67 4.75 2.02 -12.95
N ASN A 68 4.94 0.75 -13.30
CA ASN A 68 5.72 -0.19 -12.50
C ASN A 68 7.16 0.29 -12.22
N THR A 69 7.77 0.97 -13.18
CA THR A 69 9.14 1.49 -13.02
C THR A 69 9.16 2.71 -12.11
N LEU A 70 8.22 3.64 -12.29
CA LEU A 70 8.15 4.88 -11.52
C LEU A 70 7.65 4.65 -10.08
N ASP A 71 6.82 3.65 -9.84
CA ASP A 71 6.34 3.32 -8.49
C ASP A 71 7.46 3.02 -7.51
N VAL A 72 8.57 2.45 -7.97
CA VAL A 72 9.73 2.15 -7.11
C VAL A 72 10.28 3.41 -6.45
N THR A 73 10.37 4.51 -7.20
CA THR A 73 10.89 5.81 -6.77
C THR A 73 9.81 6.83 -6.44
N GLY A 74 8.56 6.53 -6.77
CA GLY A 74 7.35 7.31 -6.49
C GLY A 74 6.68 6.87 -5.19
N ILE A 75 5.54 6.19 -5.34
CA ILE A 75 4.66 5.83 -4.20
C ILE A 75 5.37 4.94 -3.18
N SER A 76 6.11 3.93 -3.64
CA SER A 76 6.86 3.03 -2.76
C SER A 76 7.95 3.77 -1.96
N ALA A 77 8.56 4.80 -2.56
CA ALA A 77 9.54 5.62 -1.85
C ALA A 77 8.89 6.51 -0.80
N LEU A 78 7.71 7.08 -1.07
CA LEU A 78 6.96 7.88 -0.09
C LEU A 78 6.57 7.05 1.14
N VAL A 79 6.10 5.82 0.94
CA VAL A 79 5.80 4.88 2.03
C VAL A 79 7.06 4.59 2.86
N LYS A 80 8.20 4.29 2.20
CA LYS A 80 9.47 4.05 2.89
C LYS A 80 9.96 5.27 3.69
N ILE A 81 9.73 6.48 3.18
CA ILE A 81 10.08 7.73 3.89
C ILE A 81 9.18 7.89 5.11
N TYR A 82 7.87 7.68 4.96
CA TYR A 82 6.93 7.67 6.08
C TYR A 82 7.35 6.68 7.18
N ASP A 83 7.66 5.45 6.81
CA ASP A 83 8.10 4.42 7.75
C ASP A 83 9.39 4.82 8.48
N LYS A 84 10.38 5.38 7.75
CA LYS A 84 11.63 5.85 8.37
C LYS A 84 11.39 6.97 9.37
N ILE A 85 10.55 7.93 9.03
CA ILE A 85 10.23 9.06 9.91
C ILE A 85 9.50 8.55 11.17
N THR A 86 8.45 7.75 10.98
CA THR A 86 7.60 7.30 12.10
C THR A 86 8.29 6.26 13.00
N ASN A 87 9.14 5.41 12.44
CA ASN A 87 9.95 4.46 13.22
C ASN A 87 11.07 5.13 14.03
N ALA A 88 11.50 6.33 13.63
CA ALA A 88 12.46 7.11 14.41
C ALA A 88 11.82 7.87 15.59
N PHE A 89 10.50 7.88 15.70
CA PHE A 89 9.82 8.57 16.79
C PHE A 89 10.04 7.88 18.12
N THR A 90 10.33 8.70 19.12
CA THR A 90 10.31 8.30 20.53
C THR A 90 9.18 9.00 21.26
N TYR A 91 8.55 8.29 22.18
CA TYR A 91 7.35 8.71 22.88
C TYR A 91 7.63 8.77 24.39
N THR A 92 7.24 9.87 25.03
CA THR A 92 7.37 10.00 26.49
C THR A 92 5.99 9.92 27.13
N VAL A 93 5.81 8.96 28.02
CA VAL A 93 4.55 8.69 28.73
C VAL A 93 4.80 8.64 30.24
N ASN A 94 3.87 9.18 31.02
CA ASN A 94 3.86 8.99 32.46
C ASN A 94 3.09 7.70 32.79
N VAL A 95 3.82 6.71 33.32
CA VAL A 95 3.23 5.43 33.77
C VAL A 95 3.49 5.32 35.28
N ASN A 96 2.41 5.30 36.06
CA ASN A 96 2.48 5.21 37.53
C ASN A 96 3.39 6.28 38.18
N GLY A 97 3.29 7.53 37.71
CA GLY A 97 4.08 8.66 38.23
C GLY A 97 5.52 8.75 37.70
N LYS A 98 5.97 7.80 36.88
CA LYS A 98 7.31 7.81 36.30
C LYS A 98 7.25 8.10 34.80
N LYS A 99 8.05 9.08 34.33
CA LYS A 99 8.24 9.32 32.89
C LYS A 99 9.05 8.18 32.29
N LYS A 100 8.55 7.58 31.22
CA LYS A 100 9.26 6.59 30.43
C LYS A 100 9.31 7.01 28.97
N THR A 101 10.48 6.88 28.35
CA THR A 101 10.66 7.04 26.91
C THR A 101 10.64 5.66 26.28
N MET A 102 9.89 5.49 25.20
CA MET A 102 9.65 4.20 24.58
C MET A 102 9.47 4.31 23.07
N SER A 103 9.61 3.20 22.38
CA SER A 103 9.31 3.05 20.96
C SER A 103 7.80 3.08 20.71
N ARG A 104 7.41 3.08 19.42
CA ARG A 104 6.00 2.98 19.01
C ARG A 104 5.38 1.65 19.44
N GLU A 105 6.13 0.55 19.29
CA GLU A 105 5.68 -0.80 19.62
C GLU A 105 5.40 -0.91 21.13
N GLU A 106 6.32 -0.44 21.97
CA GLU A 106 6.14 -0.39 23.42
C GLU A 106 4.96 0.49 23.82
N LEU A 107 4.80 1.67 23.18
CA LEU A 107 3.68 2.58 23.43
C LEU A 107 2.33 1.91 23.09
N THR A 108 2.24 1.19 21.97
CA THR A 108 1.02 0.51 21.54
C THR A 108 0.55 -0.58 22.50
N THR A 109 1.45 -1.19 23.26
CA THR A 109 1.05 -2.11 24.33
C THR A 109 0.27 -1.41 25.45
N LEU A 110 0.62 -0.14 25.74
CA LEU A 110 -0.05 0.68 26.74
C LEU A 110 -1.45 1.13 26.34
N VAL A 111 -1.74 1.26 25.04
CA VAL A 111 -3.09 1.60 24.53
C VAL A 111 -4.13 0.54 24.93
N ARG A 112 -3.70 -0.68 25.23
CA ARG A 112 -4.54 -1.78 25.70
C ARG A 112 -4.44 -2.03 27.23
N ASN A 113 -3.79 -1.14 27.98
CA ASN A 113 -3.62 -1.28 29.42
C ASN A 113 -4.98 -1.28 30.17
N LYS A 114 -5.09 -2.04 31.26
CA LYS A 114 -6.31 -2.08 32.10
C LYS A 114 -6.65 -0.72 32.70
N ASN A 115 -5.63 0.08 33.08
CA ASN A 115 -5.82 1.41 33.63
C ASN A 115 -6.17 2.43 32.55
N PRO A 116 -7.37 3.06 32.59
CA PRO A 116 -7.81 4.02 31.59
C PRO A 116 -6.89 5.27 31.50
N LYS A 117 -6.35 5.76 32.60
CA LYS A 117 -5.41 6.89 32.60
C LYS A 117 -4.11 6.58 31.85
N THR A 118 -3.63 5.34 31.96
CA THR A 118 -2.45 4.88 31.20
C THR A 118 -2.76 4.82 29.70
N ARG A 119 -3.94 4.28 29.32
CA ARG A 119 -4.38 4.25 27.91
C ARG A 119 -4.46 5.66 27.32
N GLU A 120 -5.12 6.57 28.05
CA GLU A 120 -5.26 7.97 27.63
C GLU A 120 -3.91 8.66 27.45
N ALA A 121 -2.99 8.50 28.41
CA ALA A 121 -1.65 9.09 28.34
C ALA A 121 -0.87 8.55 27.14
N ALA A 122 -0.93 7.25 26.87
CA ALA A 122 -0.29 6.64 25.72
C ALA A 122 -0.87 7.16 24.40
N TYR A 123 -2.19 7.24 24.29
CA TYR A 123 -2.87 7.74 23.11
C TYR A 123 -2.55 9.21 22.84
N LYS A 124 -2.59 10.06 23.87
CA LYS A 124 -2.21 11.47 23.77
C LYS A 124 -0.76 11.64 23.31
N SER A 125 0.18 10.86 23.88
CA SER A 125 1.58 10.90 23.49
C SER A 125 1.76 10.53 22.00
N LEU A 126 1.05 9.50 21.52
CA LEU A 126 1.05 9.10 20.12
C LEU A 126 0.58 10.25 19.22
N LEU A 127 -0.60 10.78 19.49
CA LEU A 127 -1.21 11.84 18.67
C LEU A 127 -0.39 13.15 18.70
N THR A 128 0.14 13.52 19.85
CA THR A 128 1.00 14.70 19.96
C THR A 128 2.22 14.59 19.06
N LYS A 129 2.84 13.40 19.03
CA LYS A 129 4.02 13.18 18.17
C LYS A 129 3.70 13.29 16.68
N TYR A 130 2.56 12.75 16.25
CA TYR A 130 2.08 12.91 14.87
C TYR A 130 1.71 14.38 14.58
N GLN A 131 1.09 15.08 15.53
CA GLN A 131 0.74 16.50 15.39
C GLN A 131 1.98 17.40 15.24
N GLU A 132 3.04 17.14 16.00
CA GLU A 132 4.31 17.83 15.87
C GLU A 132 4.93 17.71 14.47
N ASN A 133 4.70 16.57 13.82
CA ASN A 133 5.26 16.23 12.49
C ASN A 133 4.22 16.33 11.36
N LYS A 134 3.04 16.90 11.62
CA LYS A 134 1.91 16.91 10.67
C LYS A 134 2.23 17.50 9.30
N GLY A 135 3.15 18.48 9.25
CA GLY A 135 3.51 19.12 7.98
C GLY A 135 4.14 18.12 7.00
N VAL A 136 5.13 17.37 7.45
CA VAL A 136 5.81 16.38 6.61
C VAL A 136 4.95 15.15 6.36
N ILE A 137 4.37 14.57 7.43
CA ILE A 137 3.52 13.37 7.32
C ILE A 137 2.28 13.66 6.49
N GLY A 138 1.67 14.83 6.68
CA GLY A 138 0.49 15.26 5.90
C GLY A 138 0.82 15.43 4.42
N GLN A 139 1.99 15.98 4.09
CA GLN A 139 2.41 16.11 2.68
C GLN A 139 2.66 14.75 2.03
N ILE A 140 3.28 13.83 2.75
CA ILE A 140 3.45 12.44 2.25
C ILE A 140 2.09 11.82 1.98
N TYR A 141 1.16 11.91 2.92
CA TYR A 141 -0.20 11.37 2.78
C TYR A 141 -0.94 12.00 1.59
N GLN A 142 -0.89 13.32 1.44
CA GLN A 142 -1.53 14.02 0.30
C GLN A 142 -0.98 13.53 -1.04
N ASN A 143 0.33 13.35 -1.16
CA ASN A 143 0.95 12.84 -2.38
C ASN A 143 0.53 11.39 -2.69
N ILE A 144 0.41 10.53 -1.66
CA ILE A 144 -0.09 9.16 -1.81
C ILE A 144 -1.52 9.16 -2.33
N VAL A 145 -2.39 9.97 -1.72
CA VAL A 145 -3.81 10.09 -2.13
C VAL A 145 -3.94 10.66 -3.53
N LEU A 146 -3.12 11.67 -3.87
CA LEU A 146 -3.12 12.27 -5.21
C LEU A 146 -2.65 11.28 -6.28
N ASN A 147 -1.60 10.51 -5.99
CA ASN A 147 -1.15 9.45 -6.90
C ASN A 147 -2.24 8.39 -7.10
N TRP A 148 -2.88 7.96 -6.03
CA TRP A 148 -3.98 7.00 -6.11
C TRP A 148 -5.16 7.52 -6.95
N LYS A 149 -5.51 8.81 -6.80
CA LYS A 149 -6.52 9.46 -7.64
C LYS A 149 -6.08 9.50 -9.11
N ASN A 150 -4.87 9.99 -9.39
CA ASN A 150 -4.37 10.15 -10.74
C ASN A 150 -4.29 8.80 -11.47
N GLU A 151 -3.70 7.79 -10.84
CA GLU A 151 -3.60 6.46 -11.43
C GLU A 151 -4.96 5.77 -11.51
N GLY A 152 -5.69 5.66 -10.40
CA GLY A 152 -6.92 4.88 -10.34
C GLY A 152 -8.09 5.53 -11.08
N ILE A 153 -8.31 6.82 -10.87
CA ILE A 153 -9.46 7.51 -11.47
C ILE A 153 -9.12 8.02 -12.87
N ASP A 154 -8.07 8.83 -12.99
CA ASP A 154 -7.82 9.57 -14.21
C ASP A 154 -7.21 8.69 -15.31
N MET A 155 -6.32 7.76 -14.98
CA MET A 155 -5.68 6.88 -15.96
C MET A 155 -6.43 5.56 -16.16
N ARG A 156 -6.83 4.87 -15.10
CA ARG A 156 -7.47 3.55 -15.17
C ARG A 156 -8.99 3.60 -15.30
N GLY A 157 -9.61 4.75 -15.09
CA GLY A 157 -11.04 4.97 -15.30
C GLY A 157 -11.95 4.34 -14.23
N PHE A 158 -11.48 4.18 -13.00
CA PHE A 158 -12.39 3.82 -11.90
C PHE A 158 -13.39 4.95 -11.63
N SER A 159 -14.64 4.60 -11.38
CA SER A 159 -15.74 5.57 -11.18
C SER A 159 -15.58 6.42 -9.90
N ASN A 160 -14.92 5.89 -8.89
CA ASN A 160 -14.68 6.56 -7.61
C ASN A 160 -13.57 5.84 -6.81
N PRO A 161 -12.99 6.50 -5.79
CA PRO A 161 -11.89 5.93 -5.00
C PRO A 161 -12.22 4.63 -4.28
N ILE A 162 -13.45 4.47 -3.77
CA ILE A 162 -13.84 3.26 -3.04
C ILE A 162 -13.94 2.04 -3.98
N SER A 163 -14.25 2.25 -5.26
CA SER A 163 -14.29 1.17 -6.25
C SER A 163 -12.93 0.52 -6.45
N ILE A 164 -11.83 1.28 -6.34
CA ILE A 164 -10.47 0.76 -6.41
C ILE A 164 -10.22 -0.19 -5.26
N GLN A 165 -10.60 0.22 -4.04
CA GLN A 165 -10.42 -0.59 -2.83
C GLN A 165 -11.31 -1.84 -2.84
N ASN A 166 -12.56 -1.70 -3.23
CA ASN A 166 -13.52 -2.81 -3.22
C ASN A 166 -13.17 -3.93 -4.21
N ILE A 167 -12.55 -3.60 -5.35
CA ILE A 167 -12.17 -4.62 -6.33
C ILE A 167 -10.91 -5.38 -5.92
N SER A 168 -10.10 -4.83 -5.01
CA SER A 168 -8.87 -5.45 -4.52
C SER A 168 -9.06 -6.28 -3.23
N ASN A 169 -10.25 -6.22 -2.62
CA ASN A 169 -10.66 -7.00 -1.46
C ASN A 169 -11.54 -8.19 -1.87
#